data_067c2905b0264e847321916fcfe878e7
#
_entry.id   067c2905b0264e847321916fcfe878e7
#
_cell.length_a   1.000
_cell.length_b   1.000
_cell.length_c   1.000
_cell.angle_alpha   90.00
_cell.angle_beta   90.00
_cell.angle_gamma   90.00
#
_symmetry.space_group_name_H-M   'P 1'
#
loop_
_entity.id
_entity.type
_entity.pdbx_description
1 polymer ?
#
loop_
_entity_poly.entity_id
_entity_poly.type
_entity_poly.pdbx_seq_one_letter_code
_entity_poly.pdbx_strand_id
1 'polypeptide(L)'
;MKKHLFPLFLLLIGANASAQQDFFALVGKETPNIVFNDFRAIDGLNGVSGETIFTSDSSAKVFSQNRNSSVTEDKNTFSNAQAINIATLAYDPSSNNLVYMPMFSSNIYVLNAKTKEITLVENDIVRVTSCDINSHITRMATGYDGNIYAINNSGTQFLQISKKGNQYVVNDLGIIKDDLDNAKNSFTALETGFGGDMIADAENNFYVFSASGNVFKISTKELKAKFVGKISGITENYSVNGAAVNSQGKVVVASAKGAALYEVDLKNLQSKKLAGEQNLHIYDLASKYFANDRMTSGNALANLDIYPTRVDEHYINVNVNDKSVKGKLTMTVFDLSGKSIMKQNLSVRDGSLNQQVYLKNLVNGAYLINITDESGKALLNKKILVTE
;
A
#
# COMPACT_ATOMS: atom_id res chain seq x y z
N MET A 1 41.31 54.61 -15.70
CA MET A 1 40.97 53.17 -15.79
C MET A 1 39.98 52.84 -14.67
N LYS A 2 38.68 52.75 -14.98
CA LYS A 2 37.64 52.35 -14.03
C LYS A 2 37.40 50.84 -14.19
N LYS A 3 37.69 50.06 -13.16
CA LYS A 3 37.42 48.60 -13.09
C LYS A 3 35.94 48.44 -12.72
N HIS A 4 35.15 47.88 -13.62
CA HIS A 4 33.78 47.43 -13.30
C HIS A 4 33.84 46.04 -12.69
N LEU A 5 33.47 45.94 -11.39
CA LEU A 5 33.18 44.67 -10.73
C LEU A 5 31.75 44.23 -11.13
N PHE A 6 31.65 43.10 -11.81
CA PHE A 6 30.38 42.44 -12.03
C PHE A 6 30.07 41.55 -10.79
N PRO A 7 28.94 41.70 -10.14
CA PRO A 7 28.54 40.75 -9.10
C PRO A 7 28.01 39.48 -9.75
N LEU A 8 28.69 38.36 -9.49
CA LEU A 8 28.23 37.02 -9.86
C LEU A 8 27.07 36.64 -8.95
N PHE A 9 25.85 36.76 -9.43
CA PHE A 9 24.65 36.23 -8.75
C PHE A 9 24.63 34.73 -8.90
N LEU A 10 25.02 33.99 -7.85
CA LEU A 10 24.83 32.56 -7.73
C LEU A 10 23.33 32.30 -7.48
N LEU A 11 22.57 31.95 -8.53
CA LEU A 11 21.24 31.40 -8.42
C LEU A 11 21.38 29.99 -7.82
N LEU A 12 21.16 29.86 -6.50
CA LEU A 12 20.86 28.59 -5.86
C LEU A 12 19.50 28.12 -6.35
N ILE A 13 19.49 27.35 -7.43
CA ILE A 13 18.33 26.54 -7.80
C ILE A 13 18.25 25.45 -6.74
N GLY A 14 17.43 25.67 -5.71
CA GLY A 14 17.03 24.62 -4.80
C GLY A 14 16.32 23.55 -5.59
N ALA A 15 17.02 22.44 -5.88
CA ALA A 15 16.37 21.22 -6.32
C ALA A 15 15.44 20.77 -5.17
N ASN A 16 14.15 21.04 -5.32
CA ASN A 16 13.14 20.36 -4.54
C ASN A 16 13.23 18.87 -4.92
N ALA A 17 14.06 18.11 -4.22
CA ALA A 17 13.95 16.68 -4.22
C ALA A 17 12.58 16.40 -3.59
N SER A 18 11.56 16.16 -4.42
CA SER A 18 10.32 15.58 -3.94
C SER A 18 10.70 14.24 -3.32
N ALA A 19 10.60 14.14 -2.00
CA ALA A 19 10.79 12.88 -1.30
C ALA A 19 9.87 11.85 -1.97
N GLN A 20 10.42 10.68 -2.30
CA GLN A 20 9.67 9.62 -2.93
C GLN A 20 8.66 9.12 -1.90
N GLN A 21 7.38 9.39 -2.15
CA GLN A 21 6.28 8.95 -1.31
C GLN A 21 6.08 7.45 -1.49
N ASP A 22 6.54 6.65 -0.54
CA ASP A 22 6.40 5.20 -0.56
C ASP A 22 5.16 4.73 0.20
N PHE A 23 4.82 5.42 1.30
CA PHE A 23 3.73 5.03 2.19
C PHE A 23 2.68 6.13 2.36
N PHE A 24 1.47 5.68 2.63
CA PHE A 24 0.43 6.42 3.31
C PHE A 24 0.33 5.90 4.73
N ALA A 25 0.34 6.80 5.72
CA ALA A 25 0.24 6.47 7.12
C ALA A 25 -1.02 7.04 7.74
N LEU A 26 -1.68 6.24 8.54
CA LEU A 26 -2.66 6.70 9.49
C LEU A 26 -1.95 7.14 10.76
N VAL A 27 -2.02 8.44 11.05
CA VAL A 27 -1.30 9.07 12.15
C VAL A 27 -2.28 9.60 13.19
N GLY A 28 -1.84 9.65 14.42
CA GLY A 28 -2.66 10.13 15.52
C GLY A 28 -1.87 10.75 16.67
N LYS A 29 -2.56 10.92 17.77
CA LYS A 29 -2.02 11.42 19.04
C LYS A 29 -2.67 10.68 20.21
N GLU A 30 -1.96 10.59 21.33
CA GLU A 30 -2.45 9.89 22.53
C GLU A 30 -2.96 10.87 23.62
N THR A 31 -2.60 12.15 23.55
CA THR A 31 -2.95 13.14 24.60
C THR A 31 -3.59 14.38 24.00
N PRO A 32 -4.62 14.98 24.64
CA PRO A 32 -5.29 14.53 25.88
C PRO A 32 -6.22 13.32 25.66
N ASN A 33 -6.57 12.99 24.44
CA ASN A 33 -7.39 11.84 24.04
C ASN A 33 -6.71 11.09 22.91
N ILE A 34 -6.93 9.80 22.83
CA ILE A 34 -6.45 8.96 21.73
C ILE A 34 -7.28 9.27 20.48
N VAL A 35 -6.64 9.85 19.45
CA VAL A 35 -7.24 10.18 18.18
C VAL A 35 -6.29 9.74 17.08
N PHE A 36 -6.76 8.99 16.08
CA PHE A 36 -5.99 8.55 14.92
C PHE A 36 -6.84 8.59 13.67
N ASN A 37 -6.74 9.68 12.94
CA ASN A 37 -7.56 9.99 11.77
C ASN A 37 -6.87 10.92 10.75
N ASP A 38 -5.58 11.16 10.89
CA ASP A 38 -4.81 11.95 9.94
C ASP A 38 -4.09 11.01 8.96
N PHE A 39 -4.25 11.23 7.67
CA PHE A 39 -3.52 10.51 6.63
C PHE A 39 -2.35 11.34 6.14
N ARG A 40 -1.16 10.75 6.17
CA ARG A 40 0.09 11.40 5.77
C ARG A 40 0.88 10.55 4.78
N ALA A 41 1.62 11.25 3.92
CA ALA A 41 2.68 10.63 3.14
C ALA A 41 3.91 10.37 4.01
N ILE A 42 4.60 9.24 3.80
CA ILE A 42 5.89 8.92 4.45
C ILE A 42 6.85 8.38 3.41
N ASP A 43 8.10 8.81 3.47
CA ASP A 43 9.20 8.20 2.73
C ASP A 43 9.58 6.87 3.38
N GLY A 44 9.35 5.78 2.68
CA GLY A 44 9.57 4.43 3.18
C GLY A 44 11.02 3.98 3.22
N LEU A 45 11.96 4.78 2.71
CA LEU A 45 13.39 4.48 2.73
C LEU A 45 14.09 5.05 3.97
N ASN A 46 13.68 6.24 4.40
CA ASN A 46 14.28 6.94 5.52
C ASN A 46 13.32 7.22 6.67
N GLY A 47 12.02 7.02 6.46
CA GLY A 47 10.99 7.25 7.47
C GLY A 47 10.61 8.72 7.66
N VAL A 48 10.94 9.62 6.75
CA VAL A 48 10.62 11.06 6.87
C VAL A 48 9.16 11.31 6.54
N SER A 49 8.47 12.08 7.39
CA SER A 49 7.09 12.50 7.16
C SER A 49 7.00 13.51 6.03
N GLY A 50 6.10 13.24 5.11
CA GLY A 50 5.74 14.12 4.00
C GLY A 50 4.47 14.95 4.26
N GLU A 51 3.73 15.21 3.20
CA GLU A 51 2.52 16.03 3.25
C GLU A 51 1.36 15.33 3.99
N THR A 52 0.47 16.15 4.56
CA THR A 52 -0.82 15.70 5.08
C THR A 52 -1.80 15.54 3.90
N ILE A 53 -2.34 14.33 3.76
CA ILE A 53 -3.29 14.00 2.69
C ILE A 53 -4.71 14.38 3.09
N PHE A 54 -5.10 14.05 4.33
CA PHE A 54 -6.44 14.26 4.84
C PHE A 54 -6.40 14.32 6.37
N THR A 55 -7.25 15.16 6.97
CA THR A 55 -7.42 15.25 8.42
C THR A 55 -8.90 15.33 8.78
N SER A 56 -9.23 15.11 10.05
CA SER A 56 -10.60 15.29 10.58
C SER A 56 -11.15 16.71 10.38
N ASP A 57 -10.26 17.70 10.27
CA ASP A 57 -10.65 19.09 10.03
C ASP A 57 -10.88 19.41 8.55
N SER A 58 -10.55 18.48 7.66
CA SER A 58 -10.75 18.61 6.23
C SER A 58 -12.25 18.67 5.90
N SER A 59 -12.63 19.58 5.01
CA SER A 59 -13.99 19.57 4.45
C SER A 59 -14.15 18.36 3.54
N ALA A 60 -14.98 17.41 3.94
CA ALA A 60 -15.24 16.20 3.17
C ALA A 60 -16.63 16.26 2.54
N LYS A 61 -16.71 15.99 1.23
CA LYS A 61 -17.96 15.67 0.55
C LYS A 61 -18.03 14.16 0.42
N VAL A 62 -19.04 13.56 1.01
CA VAL A 62 -19.25 12.12 0.99
C VAL A 62 -20.35 11.79 -0.02
N PHE A 63 -20.05 10.90 -0.93
CA PHE A 63 -20.98 10.35 -1.91
C PHE A 63 -21.27 8.90 -1.58
N SER A 64 -22.54 8.56 -1.33
CA SER A 64 -22.95 7.18 -1.12
C SER A 64 -23.05 6.47 -2.47
N GLN A 65 -22.26 5.42 -2.64
CA GLN A 65 -22.31 4.56 -3.81
C GLN A 65 -23.69 3.89 -3.97
N ASN A 66 -24.26 3.42 -2.87
CA ASN A 66 -25.52 2.67 -2.87
C ASN A 66 -26.73 3.57 -3.17
N ARG A 67 -26.73 4.80 -2.64
CA ARG A 67 -27.81 5.79 -2.86
C ARG A 67 -27.60 6.59 -4.14
N ASN A 68 -26.42 6.51 -4.74
CA ASN A 68 -26.01 7.32 -5.89
C ASN A 68 -26.23 8.83 -5.67
N SER A 69 -25.91 9.32 -4.48
CA SER A 69 -26.12 10.71 -4.06
C SER A 69 -25.15 11.14 -2.97
N SER A 70 -24.96 12.46 -2.87
CA SER A 70 -24.21 13.02 -1.73
C SER A 70 -24.99 12.83 -0.43
N VAL A 71 -24.25 12.52 0.62
CA VAL A 71 -24.80 12.32 1.97
C VAL A 71 -24.13 13.27 2.96
N THR A 72 -24.92 13.68 3.96
CA THR A 72 -24.42 14.42 5.11
C THR A 72 -24.32 13.45 6.27
N GLU A 73 -23.11 13.28 6.81
CA GLU A 73 -22.85 12.42 7.95
C GLU A 73 -22.82 13.21 9.25
N ASP A 74 -23.28 12.61 10.33
CA ASP A 74 -23.15 13.19 11.66
C ASP A 74 -21.70 13.05 12.15
N LYS A 75 -20.99 14.16 12.27
CA LYS A 75 -19.60 14.21 12.74
C LYS A 75 -19.40 13.73 14.18
N ASN A 76 -20.48 13.64 14.96
CA ASN A 76 -20.43 13.18 16.35
C ASN A 76 -20.52 11.66 16.49
N THR A 77 -20.64 10.93 15.40
CA THR A 77 -20.67 9.47 15.42
C THR A 77 -19.27 8.88 15.17
N PHE A 78 -19.03 7.67 15.69
CA PHE A 78 -17.80 6.92 15.42
C PHE A 78 -17.80 6.26 14.03
N SER A 79 -18.86 6.39 13.27
CA SER A 79 -19.09 5.67 12.01
C SER A 79 -19.17 6.58 10.79
N ASN A 80 -18.55 7.75 10.83
CA ASN A 80 -18.48 8.68 9.70
C ASN A 80 -17.10 8.73 9.03
N ALA A 81 -16.99 9.36 7.86
CA ALA A 81 -15.77 9.50 7.09
C ALA A 81 -14.64 10.22 7.83
N GLN A 82 -14.97 11.02 8.83
CA GLN A 82 -14.06 11.82 9.65
C GLN A 82 -14.04 11.35 11.11
N ALA A 83 -14.36 10.07 11.34
CA ALA A 83 -14.33 9.50 12.68
C ALA A 83 -12.98 9.74 13.36
N ILE A 84 -13.00 9.96 14.67
CA ILE A 84 -11.79 10.23 15.45
C ILE A 84 -10.84 9.03 15.53
N ASN A 85 -11.37 7.82 15.27
CA ASN A 85 -10.59 6.58 15.28
C ASN A 85 -10.86 5.81 13.99
N ILE A 86 -9.85 5.75 13.12
CA ILE A 86 -9.84 4.95 11.89
C ILE A 86 -9.13 3.63 12.21
N ALA A 87 -9.77 2.50 11.92
CA ALA A 87 -9.23 1.20 12.32
C ALA A 87 -8.12 0.69 11.38
N THR A 88 -8.21 1.02 10.09
CA THR A 88 -7.29 0.44 9.08
C THR A 88 -7.33 1.23 7.77
N LEU A 89 -6.27 1.07 6.97
CA LEU A 89 -6.02 1.80 5.73
C LEU A 89 -5.38 0.88 4.68
N ALA A 90 -5.85 0.95 3.43
CA ALA A 90 -5.15 0.39 2.27
C ALA A 90 -5.03 1.43 1.16
N TYR A 91 -4.08 1.24 0.26
CA TYR A 91 -3.92 2.11 -0.90
C TYR A 91 -4.18 1.33 -2.19
N ASP A 92 -5.16 1.79 -2.97
CA ASP A 92 -5.44 1.30 -4.32
C ASP A 92 -4.65 2.15 -5.35
N PRO A 93 -3.54 1.64 -5.89
CA PRO A 93 -2.73 2.38 -6.84
C PRO A 93 -3.40 2.56 -8.21
N SER A 94 -4.37 1.71 -8.55
CA SER A 94 -5.05 1.76 -9.85
C SER A 94 -5.92 3.00 -10.01
N SER A 95 -6.47 3.50 -8.91
CA SER A 95 -7.35 4.67 -8.87
C SER A 95 -6.84 5.81 -7.98
N ASN A 96 -5.64 5.67 -7.41
CA ASN A 96 -5.05 6.60 -6.46
C ASN A 96 -5.96 6.88 -5.26
N ASN A 97 -6.57 5.83 -4.74
CA ASN A 97 -7.52 5.92 -3.64
C ASN A 97 -6.93 5.32 -2.35
N LEU A 98 -7.25 5.96 -1.24
CA LEU A 98 -7.09 5.40 0.10
C LEU A 98 -8.42 4.77 0.52
N VAL A 99 -8.39 3.49 0.85
CA VAL A 99 -9.54 2.75 1.36
C VAL A 99 -9.37 2.54 2.84
N TYR A 100 -10.35 2.94 3.63
CA TYR A 100 -10.25 2.90 5.08
C TYR A 100 -11.58 2.58 5.76
N MET A 101 -11.51 2.16 7.01
CA MET A 101 -12.67 1.86 7.84
C MET A 101 -12.55 2.55 9.18
N PRO A 102 -13.57 3.28 9.65
CA PRO A 102 -13.64 3.73 11.03
C PRO A 102 -13.74 2.54 11.98
N MET A 103 -13.15 2.69 13.16
CA MET A 103 -13.38 1.76 14.26
C MET A 103 -14.87 1.80 14.64
N PHE A 104 -15.46 0.71 15.00
CA PHE A 104 -16.88 0.57 15.36
C PHE A 104 -17.89 0.74 14.21
N SER A 105 -17.44 0.67 12.96
CA SER A 105 -18.30 0.82 11.77
C SER A 105 -18.14 -0.35 10.80
N SER A 106 -19.24 -0.71 10.14
CA SER A 106 -19.23 -1.62 8.99
C SER A 106 -19.02 -0.87 7.66
N ASN A 107 -19.02 0.46 7.68
CA ASN A 107 -18.86 1.28 6.49
C ASN A 107 -17.43 1.30 6.01
N ILE A 108 -17.27 1.24 4.70
CA ILE A 108 -15.97 1.41 4.02
C ILE A 108 -15.99 2.77 3.33
N TYR A 109 -14.88 3.50 3.47
CA TYR A 109 -14.71 4.79 2.84
C TYR A 109 -13.56 4.73 1.84
N VAL A 110 -13.74 5.36 0.71
CA VAL A 110 -12.76 5.45 -0.37
C VAL A 110 -12.47 6.92 -0.62
N LEU A 111 -11.31 7.37 -0.20
CA LEU A 111 -10.81 8.74 -0.37
C LEU A 111 -9.91 8.82 -1.60
N ASN A 112 -10.28 9.63 -2.57
CA ASN A 112 -9.35 9.97 -3.63
C ASN A 112 -8.23 10.85 -3.09
N ALA A 113 -6.99 10.36 -3.13
CA ALA A 113 -5.85 11.06 -2.52
C ALA A 113 -5.58 12.43 -3.16
N LYS A 114 -5.99 12.65 -4.42
CA LYS A 114 -5.80 13.91 -5.14
C LYS A 114 -6.98 14.88 -5.00
N THR A 115 -8.22 14.42 -5.28
CA THR A 115 -9.41 15.29 -5.29
C THR A 115 -10.02 15.49 -3.91
N LYS A 116 -9.66 14.62 -2.95
CA LYS A 116 -10.21 14.58 -1.58
C LYS A 116 -11.72 14.26 -1.52
N GLU A 117 -12.27 13.77 -2.61
CA GLU A 117 -13.63 13.25 -2.63
C GLU A 117 -13.69 11.89 -1.94
N ILE A 118 -14.75 11.65 -1.19
CA ILE A 118 -14.94 10.41 -0.43
C ILE A 118 -16.16 9.68 -0.96
N THR A 119 -15.98 8.40 -1.30
CA THR A 119 -17.09 7.49 -1.59
C THR A 119 -17.37 6.63 -0.36
N LEU A 120 -18.61 6.61 0.09
CA LEU A 120 -19.12 5.71 1.10
C LEU A 120 -19.62 4.42 0.42
N VAL A 121 -19.12 3.29 0.87
CA VAL A 121 -19.56 1.95 0.47
C VAL A 121 -20.29 1.32 1.65
N GLU A 122 -21.60 1.48 1.67
CA GLU A 122 -22.50 0.86 2.64
C GLU A 122 -22.64 -0.63 2.30
N ASN A 123 -22.56 -1.51 3.29
CA ASN A 123 -22.68 -2.95 3.06
C ASN A 123 -23.16 -3.67 4.32
N ASP A 124 -23.75 -4.85 4.13
CA ASP A 124 -24.23 -5.74 5.20
C ASP A 124 -23.28 -6.93 5.44
N ILE A 125 -22.15 -6.97 4.74
CA ILE A 125 -21.20 -8.08 4.79
C ILE A 125 -20.27 -7.94 5.98
N VAL A 126 -19.80 -6.72 6.25
CA VAL A 126 -18.89 -6.43 7.37
C VAL A 126 -19.66 -6.49 8.68
N ARG A 127 -19.22 -7.36 9.58
CA ARG A 127 -19.84 -7.59 10.88
C ARG A 127 -18.97 -7.00 11.99
N VAL A 128 -19.35 -5.82 12.46
CA VAL A 128 -18.69 -5.14 13.58
C VAL A 128 -19.67 -5.01 14.74
N THR A 129 -19.24 -5.48 15.91
CA THR A 129 -19.96 -5.33 17.18
C THR A 129 -19.23 -4.31 18.04
N SER A 130 -19.85 -3.21 18.39
CA SER A 130 -19.20 -2.04 19.02
C SER A 130 -18.47 -2.36 20.33
N CYS A 131 -18.96 -3.32 21.12
CA CYS A 131 -18.36 -3.72 22.39
C CYS A 131 -17.42 -4.93 22.28
N ASP A 132 -17.23 -5.48 21.07
CA ASP A 132 -16.33 -6.61 20.83
C ASP A 132 -15.19 -6.22 19.90
N ILE A 133 -14.04 -5.85 20.47
CA ILE A 133 -12.84 -5.46 19.73
C ILE A 133 -12.31 -6.57 18.81
N ASN A 134 -12.67 -7.83 19.04
CA ASN A 134 -12.28 -8.94 18.16
C ASN A 134 -12.97 -8.87 16.80
N SER A 135 -14.16 -8.27 16.74
CA SER A 135 -14.92 -8.11 15.51
C SER A 135 -14.42 -6.97 14.63
N HIS A 136 -13.63 -6.03 15.17
CA HIS A 136 -13.18 -4.86 14.42
C HIS A 136 -12.19 -5.22 13.33
N ILE A 137 -12.41 -4.67 12.14
CA ILE A 137 -11.48 -4.77 11.02
C ILE A 137 -10.32 -3.82 11.31
N THR A 138 -9.12 -4.36 11.55
CA THR A 138 -7.95 -3.58 11.95
C THR A 138 -6.73 -3.80 11.05
N ARG A 139 -6.86 -4.61 10.02
CA ARG A 139 -5.79 -4.95 9.09
C ARG A 139 -6.32 -4.91 7.68
N MET A 140 -5.67 -4.15 6.83
CA MET A 140 -6.09 -4.02 5.43
C MET A 140 -4.87 -3.84 4.52
N ALA A 141 -4.85 -4.53 3.39
CA ALA A 141 -3.82 -4.36 2.38
C ALA A 141 -4.37 -4.61 0.98
N THR A 142 -3.76 -3.98 0.00
CA THR A 142 -3.99 -4.30 -1.40
C THR A 142 -3.23 -5.57 -1.78
N GLY A 143 -3.93 -6.54 -2.33
CA GLY A 143 -3.35 -7.78 -2.83
C GLY A 143 -2.68 -7.59 -4.19
N TYR A 144 -1.82 -8.54 -4.56
CA TYR A 144 -1.11 -8.54 -5.84
C TYR A 144 -2.08 -8.64 -7.05
N ASP A 145 -3.27 -9.16 -6.83
CA ASP A 145 -4.36 -9.23 -7.80
C ASP A 145 -5.13 -7.90 -7.97
N GLY A 146 -4.76 -6.87 -7.21
CA GLY A 146 -5.37 -5.54 -7.23
C GLY A 146 -6.66 -5.41 -6.42
N ASN A 147 -7.13 -6.48 -5.78
CA ASN A 147 -8.21 -6.39 -4.80
C ASN A 147 -7.68 -5.97 -3.43
N ILE A 148 -8.53 -5.37 -2.62
CA ILE A 148 -8.21 -5.01 -1.25
C ILE A 148 -8.71 -6.12 -0.34
N TYR A 149 -7.93 -6.48 0.66
CA TYR A 149 -8.25 -7.51 1.63
C TYR A 149 -8.23 -6.93 3.04
N ALA A 150 -9.15 -7.38 3.87
CA ALA A 150 -9.28 -6.89 5.23
C ALA A 150 -9.61 -8.03 6.21
N ILE A 151 -9.03 -7.98 7.41
CA ILE A 151 -9.16 -9.02 8.43
C ILE A 151 -9.52 -8.37 9.76
N ASN A 152 -10.48 -8.95 10.47
CA ASN A 152 -10.76 -8.55 11.85
C ASN A 152 -9.73 -9.13 12.83
N ASN A 153 -9.74 -8.61 14.06
CA ASN A 153 -8.76 -9.00 15.07
C ASN A 153 -8.75 -10.51 15.40
N SER A 154 -9.88 -11.16 15.35
CA SER A 154 -10.00 -12.60 15.67
C SER A 154 -9.80 -13.53 14.47
N GLY A 155 -9.67 -12.98 13.24
CA GLY A 155 -9.62 -13.79 12.02
C GLY A 155 -10.95 -14.48 11.67
N THR A 156 -12.04 -14.16 12.36
CA THR A 156 -13.37 -14.72 12.08
C THR A 156 -14.05 -14.12 10.85
N GLN A 157 -13.44 -13.07 10.30
CA GLN A 157 -13.87 -12.46 9.04
C GLN A 157 -12.67 -12.06 8.22
N PHE A 158 -12.57 -12.60 7.01
CA PHE A 158 -11.61 -12.22 5.98
C PHE A 158 -12.37 -11.71 4.77
N LEU A 159 -12.21 -10.44 4.49
CA LEU A 159 -12.94 -9.73 3.44
C LEU A 159 -12.10 -9.53 2.21
N GLN A 160 -12.74 -9.54 1.05
CA GLN A 160 -12.20 -9.05 -0.22
C GLN A 160 -13.07 -7.89 -0.70
N ILE A 161 -12.46 -6.76 -0.96
CA ILE A 161 -13.08 -5.57 -1.54
C ILE A 161 -12.55 -5.45 -2.97
N SER A 162 -13.41 -5.70 -3.95
CA SER A 162 -13.08 -5.67 -5.37
C SER A 162 -13.80 -4.53 -6.07
N LYS A 163 -13.21 -4.03 -7.14
CA LYS A 163 -13.81 -2.99 -7.97
C LYS A 163 -14.46 -3.61 -9.20
N LYS A 164 -15.77 -3.36 -9.39
CA LYS A 164 -16.52 -3.76 -10.59
C LYS A 164 -17.00 -2.50 -11.32
N GLY A 165 -16.36 -2.13 -12.41
CA GLY A 165 -16.56 -0.82 -13.02
C GLY A 165 -16.18 0.29 -12.03
N ASN A 166 -17.12 1.19 -11.75
CA ASN A 166 -16.91 2.28 -10.78
C ASN A 166 -17.41 1.96 -9.37
N GLN A 167 -17.84 0.73 -9.09
CA GLN A 167 -18.41 0.34 -7.80
C GLN A 167 -17.48 -0.61 -7.06
N TYR A 168 -17.43 -0.45 -5.73
CA TYR A 168 -16.77 -1.39 -4.83
C TYR A 168 -17.76 -2.45 -4.36
N VAL A 169 -17.34 -3.69 -4.37
CA VAL A 169 -18.12 -4.86 -3.93
C VAL A 169 -17.35 -5.57 -2.84
N VAL A 170 -18.03 -5.90 -1.76
CA VAL A 170 -17.46 -6.60 -0.61
C VAL A 170 -17.88 -8.05 -0.64
N ASN A 171 -16.94 -8.97 -0.45
CA ASN A 171 -17.18 -10.39 -0.29
C ASN A 171 -16.54 -10.88 1.03
N ASP A 172 -17.24 -11.72 1.75
CA ASP A 172 -16.68 -12.44 2.89
C ASP A 172 -16.09 -13.77 2.39
N LEU A 173 -14.78 -13.93 2.53
CA LEU A 173 -14.04 -15.13 2.12
C LEU A 173 -14.14 -16.24 3.19
N GLY A 174 -14.52 -15.88 4.43
CA GLY A 174 -14.69 -16.81 5.52
C GLY A 174 -13.74 -16.60 6.68
N ILE A 175 -13.57 -17.67 7.46
CA ILE A 175 -12.81 -17.67 8.72
C ILE A 175 -11.39 -18.15 8.46
N ILE A 176 -10.40 -17.41 8.97
CA ILE A 176 -9.00 -17.84 8.97
C ILE A 176 -8.79 -18.83 10.14
N LYS A 177 -8.23 -19.99 9.83
CA LYS A 177 -7.90 -21.02 10.80
C LYS A 177 -6.41 -21.04 11.07
N ASP A 178 -6.04 -21.39 12.29
CA ASP A 178 -4.64 -21.67 12.60
C ASP A 178 -4.13 -22.90 11.84
N ASP A 179 -2.89 -22.82 11.37
CA ASP A 179 -2.18 -24.01 10.91
C ASP A 179 -1.86 -24.93 12.09
N LEU A 180 -1.86 -26.24 11.85
CA LEU A 180 -1.61 -27.25 12.90
C LEU A 180 -0.21 -27.09 13.52
N ASP A 181 0.73 -26.56 12.77
CA ASP A 181 2.12 -26.37 13.21
C ASP A 181 2.31 -25.12 14.09
N ASN A 182 1.29 -24.28 14.28
CA ASN A 182 1.40 -23.05 15.07
C ASN A 182 1.66 -23.29 16.56
N ALA A 183 1.33 -24.49 17.07
CA ALA A 183 1.47 -24.83 18.48
C ALA A 183 0.81 -23.80 19.42
N LYS A 184 1.59 -23.16 20.30
CA LYS A 184 1.12 -22.11 21.20
C LYS A 184 0.95 -20.72 20.55
N ASN A 185 1.39 -20.56 19.31
CA ASN A 185 1.37 -19.27 18.63
C ASN A 185 0.11 -19.16 17.74
N SER A 186 -1.06 -19.12 18.36
CA SER A 186 -2.33 -19.02 17.64
C SER A 186 -2.53 -17.62 17.05
N PHE A 187 -2.98 -17.56 15.79
CA PHE A 187 -3.38 -16.32 15.13
C PHE A 187 -4.65 -15.72 15.75
N THR A 188 -5.55 -16.58 16.22
CA THR A 188 -6.84 -16.15 16.78
C THR A 188 -6.77 -15.80 18.27
N ALA A 189 -5.63 -16.05 18.94
CA ALA A 189 -5.45 -15.70 20.34
C ALA A 189 -5.03 -14.24 20.53
N LEU A 190 -5.61 -13.57 21.53
CA LEU A 190 -5.32 -12.17 21.88
C LEU A 190 -3.85 -11.91 22.15
N GLU A 191 -3.16 -12.82 22.81
CA GLU A 191 -1.76 -12.66 23.23
C GLU A 191 -0.78 -12.69 22.05
N THR A 192 -1.11 -13.41 21.00
CA THR A 192 -0.20 -13.68 19.88
C THR A 192 -0.61 -13.07 18.56
N GLY A 193 -1.90 -13.06 18.24
CA GLY A 193 -2.43 -12.65 16.93
C GLY A 193 -3.14 -11.30 16.88
N PHE A 194 -3.42 -10.69 18.05
CA PHE A 194 -4.25 -9.49 18.12
C PHE A 194 -3.55 -8.23 17.56
N GLY A 195 -4.35 -7.35 16.93
CA GLY A 195 -3.92 -6.03 16.44
C GLY A 195 -2.88 -6.11 15.33
N GLY A 196 -2.19 -5.01 15.14
CA GLY A 196 -1.18 -4.90 14.11
C GLY A 196 -1.74 -4.61 12.73
N ASP A 197 -0.96 -4.95 11.71
CA ASP A 197 -1.26 -4.63 10.33
C ASP A 197 -0.86 -5.77 9.39
N MET A 198 -1.13 -5.66 8.09
CA MET A 198 -0.76 -6.68 7.12
C MET A 198 -0.24 -6.11 5.80
N ILE A 199 0.57 -6.91 5.13
CA ILE A 199 1.05 -6.66 3.77
C ILE A 199 0.76 -7.86 2.87
N ALA A 200 0.75 -7.64 1.56
CA ALA A 200 0.68 -8.71 0.57
C ALA A 200 2.06 -9.04 -0.01
N ASP A 201 2.26 -10.31 -0.43
CA ASP A 201 3.38 -10.72 -1.26
C ASP A 201 2.97 -10.83 -2.74
N ALA A 202 3.96 -11.01 -3.62
CA ALA A 202 3.73 -11.16 -5.06
C ALA A 202 3.01 -12.45 -5.46
N GLU A 203 2.72 -13.34 -4.53
CA GLU A 203 1.95 -14.56 -4.72
C GLU A 203 0.51 -14.43 -4.20
N ASN A 204 0.14 -13.21 -3.77
CA ASN A 204 -1.15 -12.88 -3.15
C ASN A 204 -1.41 -13.63 -1.82
N ASN A 205 -0.34 -13.94 -1.06
CA ASN A 205 -0.45 -14.27 0.35
C ASN A 205 -0.30 -13.01 1.19
N PHE A 206 -0.81 -13.04 2.41
CA PHE A 206 -0.72 -11.92 3.34
C PHE A 206 0.17 -12.27 4.52
N TYR A 207 1.03 -11.32 4.91
CA TYR A 207 1.78 -11.40 6.16
C TYR A 207 1.13 -10.45 7.15
N VAL A 208 0.63 -10.99 8.25
CA VAL A 208 0.10 -10.21 9.37
C VAL A 208 1.19 -10.07 10.42
N PHE A 209 1.45 -8.83 10.80
CA PHE A 209 2.34 -8.43 11.87
C PHE A 209 1.49 -8.04 13.06
N SER A 210 1.32 -8.92 14.04
CA SER A 210 0.50 -8.61 15.21
C SER A 210 1.13 -7.53 16.10
N ALA A 211 0.32 -6.91 16.94
CA ALA A 211 0.79 -5.85 17.84
C ALA A 211 1.94 -6.33 18.77
N SER A 212 1.99 -7.60 19.10
CA SER A 212 3.08 -8.23 19.89
C SER A 212 4.33 -8.56 19.07
N GLY A 213 4.34 -8.26 17.76
CA GLY A 213 5.45 -8.52 16.84
C GLY A 213 5.53 -9.95 16.32
N ASN A 214 4.49 -10.77 16.52
CA ASN A 214 4.40 -12.07 15.87
C ASN A 214 4.02 -11.90 14.40
N VAL A 215 4.54 -12.76 13.55
CA VAL A 215 4.32 -12.74 12.11
C VAL A 215 3.63 -14.02 11.68
N PHE A 216 2.52 -13.87 10.96
CA PHE A 216 1.76 -14.96 10.39
C PHE A 216 1.66 -14.80 8.88
N LYS A 217 1.83 -15.89 8.12
CA LYS A 217 1.55 -15.92 6.68
C LYS A 217 0.17 -16.54 6.47
N ILE A 218 -0.69 -15.83 5.73
CA ILE A 218 -2.05 -16.25 5.41
C ILE A 218 -2.16 -16.55 3.92
N SER A 219 -2.65 -17.74 3.59
CA SER A 219 -3.00 -18.13 2.24
C SER A 219 -4.46 -17.78 1.96
N THR A 220 -4.71 -16.98 0.92
CA THR A 220 -6.08 -16.65 0.46
C THR A 220 -6.85 -17.87 -0.05
N LYS A 221 -6.14 -18.92 -0.47
CA LYS A 221 -6.74 -20.16 -1.01
C LYS A 221 -7.16 -21.12 0.08
N GLU A 222 -6.35 -21.22 1.14
CA GLU A 222 -6.57 -22.22 2.21
C GLU A 222 -7.25 -21.61 3.43
N LEU A 223 -7.28 -20.28 3.55
CA LEU A 223 -7.76 -19.54 4.72
C LEU A 223 -7.08 -20.03 6.01
N LYS A 224 -5.77 -20.23 5.93
CA LYS A 224 -4.94 -20.67 7.05
C LYS A 224 -3.87 -19.64 7.37
N ALA A 225 -3.68 -19.38 8.64
CA ALA A 225 -2.60 -18.57 9.19
C ALA A 225 -1.50 -19.49 9.72
N LYS A 226 -0.32 -19.44 9.09
CA LYS A 226 0.88 -20.16 9.53
C LYS A 226 1.80 -19.19 10.29
N PHE A 227 2.17 -19.55 11.51
CA PHE A 227 3.16 -18.78 12.28
C PHE A 227 4.53 -18.85 11.61
N VAL A 228 5.11 -17.68 11.34
CA VAL A 228 6.43 -17.54 10.71
C VAL A 228 7.50 -17.34 11.77
N GLY A 229 7.18 -16.57 12.81
CA GLY A 229 8.12 -16.23 13.88
C GLY A 229 7.76 -14.91 14.55
N LYS A 230 8.69 -14.38 15.34
CA LYS A 230 8.56 -13.09 16.02
C LYS A 230 9.66 -12.14 15.56
N ILE A 231 9.31 -10.88 15.33
CA ILE A 231 10.30 -9.83 14.97
C ILE A 231 11.29 -9.67 16.12
N SER A 232 12.57 -9.65 15.78
CA SER A 232 13.68 -9.39 16.68
C SER A 232 14.38 -8.06 16.35
N GLY A 233 15.03 -7.45 17.34
CA GLY A 233 15.78 -6.20 17.16
C GLY A 233 14.94 -4.91 17.20
N ILE A 234 13.62 -4.99 17.43
CA ILE A 234 12.79 -3.84 17.78
C ILE A 234 12.96 -3.49 19.26
N THR A 235 12.72 -2.22 19.62
CA THR A 235 12.79 -1.77 21.01
C THR A 235 11.78 -2.49 21.90
N GLU A 236 12.08 -2.61 23.17
CA GLU A 236 11.16 -3.15 24.17
C GLU A 236 9.85 -2.35 24.18
N ASN A 237 8.73 -3.04 24.40
CA ASN A 237 7.38 -2.44 24.37
C ASN A 237 6.95 -1.82 23.02
N TYR A 238 7.63 -2.17 21.92
CA TYR A 238 7.19 -1.77 20.59
C TYR A 238 5.88 -2.49 20.24
N SER A 239 4.83 -1.72 20.00
CA SER A 239 3.59 -2.25 19.44
C SER A 239 3.62 -2.06 17.94
N VAL A 240 3.59 -3.14 17.18
CA VAL A 240 3.45 -3.03 15.71
C VAL A 240 2.00 -2.67 15.42
N ASN A 241 1.80 -1.54 14.75
CA ASN A 241 0.47 -1.05 14.37
C ASN A 241 0.36 -0.79 12.86
N GLY A 242 1.47 -0.43 12.21
CA GLY A 242 1.53 -0.27 10.77
C GLY A 242 2.57 -1.18 10.14
N ALA A 243 2.29 -1.69 8.95
CA ALA A 243 3.23 -2.46 8.13
C ALA A 243 3.03 -2.13 6.65
N ALA A 244 4.12 -1.86 5.93
CA ALA A 244 4.07 -1.58 4.50
C ALA A 244 5.34 -2.07 3.80
N VAL A 245 5.30 -2.18 2.48
CA VAL A 245 6.46 -2.53 1.67
C VAL A 245 6.97 -1.28 0.96
N ASN A 246 8.25 -0.98 1.06
CA ASN A 246 8.85 0.17 0.39
C ASN A 246 9.20 -0.11 -1.08
N SER A 247 9.66 0.91 -1.80
CA SER A 247 10.04 0.83 -3.22
C SER A 247 11.20 -0.14 -3.50
N GLN A 248 11.93 -0.57 -2.48
CA GLN A 248 12.97 -1.59 -2.58
C GLN A 248 12.48 -3.01 -2.26
N GLY A 249 11.16 -3.19 -2.07
CA GLY A 249 10.57 -4.48 -1.71
C GLY A 249 10.84 -4.91 -0.25
N LYS A 250 11.25 -3.96 0.62
CA LYS A 250 11.53 -4.21 2.02
C LYS A 250 10.32 -3.90 2.87
N VAL A 251 10.07 -4.75 3.86
CA VAL A 251 8.98 -4.52 4.81
C VAL A 251 9.42 -3.50 5.84
N VAL A 252 8.56 -2.54 6.11
CA VAL A 252 8.75 -1.53 7.15
C VAL A 252 7.58 -1.62 8.13
N VAL A 253 7.88 -1.62 9.42
CA VAL A 253 6.88 -1.61 10.49
C VAL A 253 6.95 -0.31 11.29
N ALA A 254 5.79 0.10 11.80
CA ALA A 254 5.59 1.31 12.56
C ALA A 254 4.80 1.05 13.85
N SER A 255 4.86 2.00 14.78
CA SER A 255 4.22 1.89 16.09
C SER A 255 3.32 3.08 16.41
N ALA A 256 2.17 2.80 17.01
CA ALA A 256 1.30 3.82 17.59
C ALA A 256 1.93 4.54 18.81
N LYS A 257 3.03 4.04 19.35
CA LYS A 257 3.71 4.63 20.52
C LYS A 257 4.72 5.73 20.18
N GLY A 258 4.70 6.25 18.95
CA GLY A 258 5.64 7.30 18.54
C GLY A 258 7.10 6.84 18.50
N ALA A 259 7.34 5.55 18.22
CA ALA A 259 8.67 4.98 18.11
C ALA A 259 9.20 5.04 16.67
N ALA A 260 10.49 4.78 16.49
CA ALA A 260 11.12 4.73 15.17
C ALA A 260 10.51 3.65 14.28
N LEU A 261 10.59 3.83 12.97
CA LEU A 261 10.29 2.79 12.00
C LEU A 261 11.43 1.78 11.92
N TYR A 262 11.09 0.53 11.63
CA TYR A 262 12.06 -0.55 11.45
C TYR A 262 11.83 -1.26 10.13
N GLU A 263 12.89 -1.48 9.36
CA GLU A 263 12.92 -2.41 8.25
C GLU A 263 13.03 -3.84 8.80
N VAL A 264 12.21 -4.75 8.31
CA VAL A 264 12.16 -6.16 8.74
C VAL A 264 12.53 -7.07 7.58
N ASP A 265 13.48 -7.94 7.76
CA ASP A 265 13.80 -9.01 6.82
C ASP A 265 12.83 -10.20 7.05
N LEU A 266 11.97 -10.47 6.06
CA LEU A 266 11.00 -11.57 6.15
C LEU A 266 11.62 -12.98 6.21
N LYS A 267 12.91 -13.14 5.87
CA LYS A 267 13.56 -14.47 5.89
C LYS A 267 13.96 -14.89 7.29
N ASN A 268 14.38 -13.94 8.13
CA ASN A 268 14.90 -14.21 9.46
C ASN A 268 14.22 -13.39 10.57
N LEU A 269 13.31 -12.50 10.20
CA LEU A 269 12.56 -11.58 11.06
C LEU A 269 13.45 -10.67 11.93
N GLN A 270 14.67 -10.40 11.47
CA GLN A 270 15.52 -9.39 12.07
C GLN A 270 15.12 -8.00 11.59
N SER A 271 15.13 -7.04 12.51
CA SER A 271 14.81 -5.67 12.20
C SER A 271 16.02 -4.76 12.27
N LYS A 272 15.98 -3.70 11.46
CA LYS A 272 16.95 -2.61 11.45
C LYS A 272 16.21 -1.29 11.54
N LYS A 273 16.58 -0.46 12.51
CA LYS A 273 16.04 0.88 12.68
C LYS A 273 16.33 1.75 11.44
N LEU A 274 15.31 2.43 10.91
CA LEU A 274 15.50 3.45 9.88
C LEU A 274 16.09 4.74 10.48
N ALA A 275 16.77 5.51 9.63
CA ALA A 275 17.53 6.69 10.08
C ALA A 275 16.65 7.90 10.47
N GLY A 276 15.39 7.94 10.03
CA GLY A 276 14.48 9.05 10.29
C GLY A 276 14.16 9.18 11.79
N GLU A 277 14.26 10.39 12.30
CA GLU A 277 13.77 10.72 13.63
C GLU A 277 12.28 11.02 13.53
N GLN A 278 11.44 10.02 13.80
CA GLN A 278 9.99 10.18 13.79
C GLN A 278 9.44 9.92 15.19
N ASN A 279 8.70 10.89 15.69
CA ASN A 279 7.87 10.75 16.87
C ASN A 279 6.38 10.68 16.50
N LEU A 280 6.07 10.13 15.30
CA LEU A 280 4.71 9.98 14.85
C LEU A 280 4.09 8.73 15.47
N HIS A 281 2.91 8.91 16.05
CA HIS A 281 2.05 7.79 16.44
C HIS A 281 1.38 7.24 15.19
N ILE A 282 1.91 6.14 14.66
CA ILE A 282 1.44 5.52 13.42
C ILE A 282 0.58 4.31 13.76
N TYR A 283 -0.68 4.37 13.36
CA TYR A 283 -1.69 3.35 13.66
C TYR A 283 -1.92 2.36 12.52
N ASP A 284 -1.53 2.74 11.29
CA ASP A 284 -1.62 1.89 10.11
C ASP A 284 -0.70 2.42 9.00
N LEU A 285 -0.27 1.56 8.07
CA LEU A 285 0.52 1.91 6.90
C LEU A 285 -0.04 1.24 5.64
N ALA A 286 -0.05 1.97 4.54
CA ALA A 286 -0.42 1.43 3.24
C ALA A 286 0.61 1.79 2.17
N SER A 287 0.84 0.87 1.22
CA SER A 287 1.73 1.09 0.08
C SER A 287 1.22 0.40 -1.19
N LYS A 288 1.87 0.69 -2.31
CA LYS A 288 1.62 0.04 -3.61
C LYS A 288 2.57 -1.13 -3.91
N TYR A 289 3.51 -1.41 -3.03
CA TYR A 289 4.55 -2.40 -3.24
C TYR A 289 4.23 -3.71 -2.53
N PHE A 290 4.83 -4.80 -2.99
CA PHE A 290 4.58 -6.16 -2.50
C PHE A 290 5.85 -6.80 -1.98
N ALA A 291 5.71 -7.59 -0.90
CA ALA A 291 6.83 -8.35 -0.38
C ALA A 291 7.21 -9.48 -1.33
N ASN A 292 8.49 -9.86 -1.32
CA ASN A 292 9.04 -10.92 -2.18
C ASN A 292 8.77 -10.72 -3.68
N ASP A 293 8.39 -9.51 -4.09
CA ASP A 293 8.28 -9.19 -5.50
C ASP A 293 9.68 -9.20 -6.11
N ARG A 294 9.98 -10.27 -6.83
CA ARG A 294 11.24 -10.44 -7.55
C ARG A 294 11.48 -9.33 -8.58
N MET A 295 10.42 -8.60 -8.91
CA MET A 295 10.43 -7.50 -9.85
C MET A 295 10.94 -6.20 -9.23
N THR A 296 10.73 -6.02 -7.92
CA THR A 296 11.27 -4.86 -7.17
C THR A 296 12.66 -5.11 -6.63
N SER A 297 13.03 -6.37 -6.36
CA SER A 297 14.33 -6.73 -5.74
C SER A 297 15.51 -6.83 -6.69
N GLY A 298 15.32 -6.68 -7.98
CA GLY A 298 16.39 -6.80 -8.99
C GLY A 298 16.47 -5.56 -9.88
N ASN A 299 17.36 -4.63 -9.55
CA ASN A 299 17.78 -3.52 -10.44
C ASN A 299 16.66 -2.71 -11.14
N ALA A 300 15.47 -2.60 -10.57
CA ALA A 300 14.53 -1.60 -11.02
C ALA A 300 15.20 -0.24 -10.85
N LEU A 301 15.49 0.42 -11.93
CA LEU A 301 15.92 1.82 -11.89
C LEU A 301 14.81 2.56 -11.14
N ALA A 302 15.18 3.34 -10.12
CA ALA A 302 14.23 3.98 -9.20
C ALA A 302 13.18 4.87 -9.89
N ASN A 303 13.31 5.05 -11.21
CA ASN A 303 12.54 5.96 -12.03
C ASN A 303 12.10 5.37 -13.38
N LEU A 304 11.96 4.05 -13.49
CA LEU A 304 11.34 3.37 -14.63
C LEU A 304 10.12 2.60 -14.13
N ASP A 305 8.93 2.94 -14.59
CA ASP A 305 7.69 2.31 -14.17
C ASP A 305 6.68 2.11 -15.32
N ILE A 306 5.76 1.17 -15.12
CA ILE A 306 4.63 0.86 -16.00
C ILE A 306 3.35 0.90 -15.18
N TYR A 307 2.33 1.61 -15.66
CA TYR A 307 1.02 1.70 -15.03
C TYR A 307 -0.10 1.94 -16.07
N PRO A 308 -1.33 1.51 -15.80
CA PRO A 308 -1.75 0.68 -14.68
C PRO A 308 -1.23 -0.76 -14.80
N THR A 309 -1.18 -1.51 -13.69
CA THR A 309 -0.88 -2.95 -13.71
C THR A 309 -2.13 -3.81 -13.89
N ARG A 310 -3.29 -3.28 -13.57
CA ARG A 310 -4.58 -3.80 -14.01
C ARG A 310 -5.03 -2.96 -15.21
N VAL A 311 -5.12 -3.60 -16.35
CA VAL A 311 -5.36 -2.97 -17.65
C VAL A 311 -6.78 -3.29 -18.09
N ASP A 312 -7.65 -2.30 -18.08
CA ASP A 312 -9.05 -2.36 -18.50
C ASP A 312 -9.31 -1.59 -19.80
N GLU A 313 -8.42 -0.67 -20.17
CA GLU A 313 -8.53 0.15 -21.39
C GLU A 313 -7.54 -0.24 -22.50
N HIS A 314 -6.98 -1.46 -22.42
CA HIS A 314 -6.02 -2.00 -23.38
C HIS A 314 -4.76 -1.16 -23.61
N TYR A 315 -4.38 -0.29 -22.68
CA TYR A 315 -3.11 0.43 -22.74
C TYR A 315 -2.41 0.51 -21.38
N ILE A 316 -1.12 0.71 -21.45
CA ILE A 316 -0.26 1.03 -20.30
C ILE A 316 0.54 2.29 -20.59
N ASN A 317 0.95 2.99 -19.53
CA ASN A 317 1.92 4.07 -19.63
C ASN A 317 3.29 3.55 -19.20
N VAL A 318 4.31 3.79 -20.01
CA VAL A 318 5.70 3.55 -19.67
C VAL A 318 6.32 4.89 -19.32
N ASN A 319 6.81 5.02 -18.08
CA ASN A 319 7.44 6.24 -17.59
C ASN A 319 8.90 5.95 -17.23
N VAL A 320 9.80 6.76 -17.75
CA VAL A 320 11.21 6.78 -17.40
C VAL A 320 11.55 8.19 -16.94
N ASN A 321 12.17 8.32 -15.78
CA ASN A 321 12.71 9.58 -15.28
C ASN A 321 14.06 9.31 -14.62
N ASP A 322 15.03 8.86 -15.42
CA ASP A 322 16.36 8.50 -14.96
C ASP A 322 17.40 8.90 -15.99
N LYS A 323 18.28 9.84 -15.63
CA LYS A 323 19.34 10.37 -16.51
C LYS A 323 20.37 9.31 -16.92
N SER A 324 20.45 8.18 -16.21
CA SER A 324 21.32 7.06 -16.57
C SER A 324 20.75 6.23 -17.73
N VAL A 325 19.43 6.27 -17.95
CA VAL A 325 18.74 5.56 -19.02
C VAL A 325 18.77 6.40 -20.30
N LYS A 326 19.42 5.92 -21.33
CA LYS A 326 19.56 6.61 -22.60
C LYS A 326 19.33 5.64 -23.77
N GLY A 327 18.95 6.20 -24.91
CA GLY A 327 18.85 5.45 -26.15
C GLY A 327 17.53 4.71 -26.31
N LYS A 328 17.59 3.56 -26.95
CA LYS A 328 16.40 2.72 -27.23
C LYS A 328 16.21 1.66 -26.15
N LEU A 329 14.99 1.54 -25.70
CA LEU A 329 14.55 0.43 -24.88
C LEU A 329 13.67 -0.53 -25.70
N THR A 330 13.69 -1.78 -25.33
CA THR A 330 12.78 -2.78 -25.91
C THR A 330 11.84 -3.27 -24.84
N MET A 331 10.54 -3.02 -25.02
CA MET A 331 9.47 -3.61 -24.21
C MET A 331 9.00 -4.90 -24.88
N THR A 332 8.97 -5.99 -24.12
CA THR A 332 8.44 -7.29 -24.56
C THR A 332 7.36 -7.75 -23.59
N VAL A 333 6.23 -8.17 -24.12
CA VAL A 333 5.13 -8.77 -23.34
C VAL A 333 5.15 -10.27 -23.56
N PHE A 334 5.14 -11.01 -22.45
CA PHE A 334 5.10 -12.48 -22.46
C PHE A 334 3.79 -12.97 -21.81
N ASP A 335 3.29 -14.11 -22.27
CA ASP A 335 2.30 -14.87 -21.53
C ASP A 335 2.94 -15.66 -20.38
N LEU A 336 2.13 -16.32 -19.57
CA LEU A 336 2.62 -17.10 -18.43
C LEU A 336 3.42 -18.37 -18.83
N SER A 337 3.37 -18.76 -20.09
CA SER A 337 4.21 -19.85 -20.63
C SER A 337 5.61 -19.37 -21.04
N GLY A 338 5.86 -18.05 -20.99
CA GLY A 338 7.10 -17.42 -21.43
C GLY A 338 7.15 -17.12 -22.93
N LYS A 339 6.04 -17.30 -23.67
CA LYS A 339 5.98 -16.96 -25.09
C LYS A 339 5.84 -15.45 -25.25
N SER A 340 6.69 -14.86 -26.09
CA SER A 340 6.59 -13.44 -26.47
C SER A 340 5.35 -13.21 -27.34
N ILE A 341 4.45 -12.35 -26.86
CA ILE A 341 3.20 -12.00 -27.55
C ILE A 341 3.32 -10.67 -28.29
N MET A 342 4.08 -9.72 -27.71
CA MET A 342 4.25 -8.39 -28.27
C MET A 342 5.66 -7.88 -27.99
N LYS A 343 6.22 -7.11 -28.94
CA LYS A 343 7.48 -6.41 -28.79
C LYS A 343 7.36 -5.00 -29.35
N GLN A 344 7.84 -4.01 -28.60
CA GLN A 344 7.82 -2.59 -28.99
C GLN A 344 9.09 -1.88 -28.58
N ASN A 345 9.62 -1.05 -29.47
CA ASN A 345 10.75 -0.17 -29.16
C ASN A 345 10.26 1.16 -28.59
N LEU A 346 10.95 1.63 -27.57
CA LEU A 346 10.71 2.89 -26.88
C LEU A 346 11.99 3.73 -27.00
N SER A 347 11.87 5.05 -27.09
CA SER A 347 13.04 5.93 -27.21
C SER A 347 13.08 6.90 -26.04
N VAL A 348 14.13 6.82 -25.24
CA VAL A 348 14.36 7.70 -24.09
C VAL A 348 15.20 8.89 -24.53
N ARG A 349 14.73 10.11 -24.26
CA ARG A 349 15.44 11.36 -24.51
C ARG A 349 15.82 12.02 -23.20
N ASP A 350 17.10 12.28 -23.01
CA ASP A 350 17.64 12.96 -21.82
C ASP A 350 17.21 12.33 -20.49
N GLY A 351 17.08 10.99 -20.47
CA GLY A 351 16.63 10.25 -19.29
C GLY A 351 15.13 10.33 -19.02
N SER A 352 14.34 10.84 -19.97
CA SER A 352 12.89 11.00 -19.82
C SER A 352 12.14 10.28 -20.95
N LEU A 353 11.08 9.56 -20.56
CA LEU A 353 10.08 9.00 -21.45
C LEU A 353 8.75 8.96 -20.68
N ASN A 354 7.69 9.41 -21.32
CA ASN A 354 6.31 9.17 -20.91
C ASN A 354 5.53 8.77 -22.15
N GLN A 355 5.28 7.48 -22.31
CA GLN A 355 4.67 6.95 -23.52
C GLN A 355 3.55 5.99 -23.19
N GLN A 356 2.37 6.25 -23.76
CA GLN A 356 1.27 5.31 -23.77
C GLN A 356 1.52 4.19 -24.81
N VAL A 357 1.35 2.96 -24.39
CA VAL A 357 1.53 1.77 -25.22
C VAL A 357 0.23 0.96 -25.26
N TYR A 358 -0.33 0.77 -26.44
CA TYR A 358 -1.52 -0.04 -26.62
C TYR A 358 -1.18 -1.52 -26.68
N LEU A 359 -1.84 -2.30 -25.83
CA LEU A 359 -1.72 -3.75 -25.73
C LEU A 359 -2.73 -4.44 -26.66
N LYS A 360 -2.55 -4.22 -27.96
CA LYS A 360 -3.47 -4.77 -28.98
C LYS A 360 -3.49 -6.29 -28.93
N ASN A 361 -4.69 -6.85 -29.02
CA ASN A 361 -4.96 -8.29 -29.14
C ASN A 361 -4.57 -9.13 -27.91
N LEU A 362 -4.37 -8.53 -26.74
CA LEU A 362 -4.28 -9.30 -25.50
C LEU A 362 -5.69 -9.65 -25.04
N VAL A 363 -5.91 -10.92 -24.75
CA VAL A 363 -7.13 -11.41 -24.12
C VAL A 363 -7.02 -11.26 -22.60
N ASN A 364 -8.15 -11.38 -21.90
CA ASN A 364 -8.16 -11.34 -20.45
C ASN A 364 -7.20 -12.38 -19.87
N GLY A 365 -6.31 -11.92 -19.00
CA GLY A 365 -5.28 -12.78 -18.43
C GLY A 365 -4.09 -12.03 -17.86
N ALA A 366 -3.20 -12.78 -17.23
CA ALA A 366 -1.96 -12.26 -16.68
C ALA A 366 -0.82 -12.35 -17.69
N TYR A 367 -0.04 -11.26 -17.79
CA TYR A 367 1.09 -11.13 -18.69
C TYR A 367 2.30 -10.58 -17.94
N LEU A 368 3.49 -10.87 -18.45
CA LEU A 368 4.74 -10.34 -17.97
C LEU A 368 5.30 -9.33 -18.97
N ILE A 369 5.59 -8.11 -18.52
CA ILE A 369 6.29 -7.11 -19.32
C ILE A 369 7.74 -7.04 -18.88
N ASN A 370 8.64 -7.16 -19.82
CA ASN A 370 10.08 -6.97 -19.64
C ASN A 370 10.52 -5.77 -20.48
N ILE A 371 11.27 -4.85 -19.86
CA ILE A 371 11.95 -3.75 -20.57
C ILE A 371 13.44 -3.96 -20.46
N THR A 372 14.12 -3.98 -21.62
CA THR A 372 15.58 -4.11 -21.72
C THR A 372 16.19 -2.90 -22.38
N ASP A 373 17.45 -2.62 -22.08
CA ASP A 373 18.26 -1.66 -22.81
C ASP A 373 18.81 -2.25 -24.13
N GLU A 374 19.59 -1.47 -24.86
CA GLU A 374 20.21 -1.88 -26.13
C GLU A 374 21.19 -3.05 -25.98
N SER A 375 21.76 -3.26 -24.78
CA SER A 375 22.65 -4.37 -24.48
C SER A 375 21.89 -5.68 -24.16
N GLY A 376 20.55 -5.61 -24.04
CA GLY A 376 19.72 -6.72 -23.61
C GLY A 376 19.62 -6.88 -22.08
N LYS A 377 20.20 -5.95 -21.32
CA LYS A 377 20.08 -5.95 -19.86
C LYS A 377 18.65 -5.59 -19.46
N ALA A 378 18.04 -6.41 -18.61
CA ALA A 378 16.73 -6.14 -18.07
C ALA A 378 16.78 -4.93 -17.11
N LEU A 379 15.96 -3.92 -17.40
CA LEU A 379 15.79 -2.71 -16.60
C LEU A 379 14.52 -2.78 -15.75
N LEU A 380 13.46 -3.40 -16.27
CA LEU A 380 12.18 -3.59 -15.58
C LEU A 380 11.57 -4.92 -16.00
N ASN A 381 11.00 -5.61 -15.01
CA ASN A 381 10.07 -6.71 -15.24
C ASN A 381 8.82 -6.41 -14.43
N LYS A 382 7.65 -6.49 -15.04
CA LYS A 382 6.39 -6.19 -14.34
C LYS A 382 5.26 -7.10 -14.84
N LYS A 383 4.49 -7.64 -13.91
CA LYS A 383 3.28 -8.40 -14.22
C LYS A 383 2.11 -7.42 -14.37
N ILE A 384 1.31 -7.64 -15.38
CA ILE A 384 0.04 -6.95 -15.58
C ILE A 384 -1.10 -7.96 -15.65
N LEU A 385 -2.29 -7.49 -15.31
CA LEU A 385 -3.54 -8.22 -15.46
C LEU A 385 -4.42 -7.47 -16.45
N VAL A 386 -4.67 -8.07 -17.61
CA VAL A 386 -5.61 -7.52 -18.61
C VAL A 386 -7.01 -8.01 -18.25
N THR A 387 -7.94 -7.07 -18.13
CA THR A 387 -9.36 -7.33 -17.82
C THR A 387 -10.22 -6.51 -18.77
N GLU A 388 -11.37 -7.02 -19.17
CA GLU A 388 -12.41 -6.26 -19.89
C GLU A 388 -13.19 -5.39 -18.92
#